data_dff5052ebba6614476bcb65f416cfc34
#
_entry.id   dff5052ebba6614476bcb65f416cfc34
#
_cell.length_a   1.000
_cell.length_b   1.000
_cell.length_c   1.000
_cell.angle_alpha   90.00
_cell.angle_beta   90.00
_cell.angle_gamma   90.00
#
_symmetry.space_group_name_H-M   'P 1'
#
loop_
_entity.id
_entity.type
_entity.pdbx_description
1 polymer ?
#
loop_
_entity_poly.entity_id
_entity_poly.type
_entity_poly.pdbx_seq_one_letter_code
_entity_poly.pdbx_strand_id
1 'polypeptide(L)'
;MSKLKFLLIVFVFVLPFIFAKYFFDNDATSTRGTTNHGSFLVDEVNIASLADNDHWVILQVIDGKCDTSCQDNMHMLRQINTALGKDMGRVKRYLLHKNTNENTVYLDNYPKVILLDRSETLYNKLTKMDERIFIADPFGKIILGYENDFIAKGLLKDIKKLLKFSKR
;
A
#
# COMPACT_ATOMS: atom_id res chain seq x y z
N MET A 1 -13.42 -56.63 -7.11
CA MET A 1 -13.53 -55.32 -7.83
C MET A 1 -12.56 -55.36 -8.98
N SER A 2 -13.00 -55.10 -10.23
CA SER A 2 -12.10 -55.14 -11.38
C SER A 2 -11.04 -54.03 -11.23
N LYS A 3 -9.79 -54.31 -11.58
CA LYS A 3 -8.66 -53.35 -11.53
C LYS A 3 -9.01 -52.03 -12.23
N LEU A 4 -9.88 -52.08 -13.24
CA LEU A 4 -10.37 -50.91 -13.96
C LEU A 4 -11.23 -49.97 -13.08
N LYS A 5 -12.10 -50.51 -12.21
CA LYS A 5 -12.93 -49.71 -11.29
C LYS A 5 -12.07 -49.01 -10.25
N PHE A 6 -11.05 -49.68 -9.75
CA PHE A 6 -10.09 -49.08 -8.81
C PHE A 6 -9.30 -47.93 -9.46
N LEU A 7 -8.81 -48.13 -10.69
CA LEU A 7 -8.12 -47.10 -11.48
C LEU A 7 -9.00 -45.87 -11.74
N LEU A 8 -10.28 -46.07 -12.06
CA LEU A 8 -11.24 -44.99 -12.26
C LEU A 8 -11.44 -44.16 -10.99
N ILE A 9 -11.56 -44.80 -9.83
CA ILE A 9 -11.70 -44.09 -8.55
C ILE A 9 -10.45 -43.27 -8.27
N VAL A 10 -9.26 -43.85 -8.38
CA VAL A 10 -7.99 -43.13 -8.18
C VAL A 10 -7.89 -41.93 -9.11
N PHE A 11 -8.26 -42.09 -10.39
CA PHE A 11 -8.20 -41.01 -11.38
C PHE A 11 -9.10 -39.83 -11.00
N VAL A 12 -10.34 -40.07 -10.54
CA VAL A 12 -11.28 -39.05 -10.12
C VAL A 12 -10.73 -38.22 -8.92
N PHE A 13 -10.01 -38.89 -8.01
CA PHE A 13 -9.43 -38.19 -6.86
C PHE A 13 -8.12 -37.46 -7.19
N VAL A 14 -7.29 -38.00 -8.07
CA VAL A 14 -5.97 -37.41 -8.41
C VAL A 14 -6.13 -36.24 -9.40
N LEU A 15 -7.10 -36.32 -10.31
CA LEU A 15 -7.32 -35.33 -11.35
C LEU A 15 -7.52 -33.89 -10.82
N PRO A 16 -8.34 -33.61 -9.77
CA PRO A 16 -8.49 -32.29 -9.24
C PRO A 16 -7.17 -31.71 -8.62
N PHE A 17 -6.31 -32.56 -8.07
CA PHE A 17 -5.02 -32.10 -7.54
C PHE A 17 -4.06 -31.70 -8.67
N ILE A 18 -4.06 -32.47 -9.79
CA ILE A 18 -3.25 -32.11 -10.98
C ILE A 18 -3.74 -30.79 -11.57
N PHE A 19 -5.07 -30.61 -11.71
CA PHE A 19 -5.64 -29.34 -12.16
C PHE A 19 -5.33 -28.18 -11.21
N ALA A 20 -5.50 -28.39 -9.91
CA ALA A 20 -5.21 -27.36 -8.91
C ALA A 20 -3.74 -26.92 -8.99
N LYS A 21 -2.80 -27.87 -9.10
CA LYS A 21 -1.38 -27.57 -9.26
C LYS A 21 -1.11 -26.81 -10.56
N TYR A 22 -1.66 -27.28 -11.69
CA TYR A 22 -1.49 -26.63 -12.99
C TYR A 22 -1.99 -25.19 -12.99
N PHE A 23 -3.19 -24.95 -12.44
CA PHE A 23 -3.73 -23.58 -12.29
C PHE A 23 -2.92 -22.76 -11.31
N PHE A 24 -2.46 -23.34 -10.21
CA PHE A 24 -1.65 -22.61 -9.23
C PHE A 24 -0.30 -22.18 -9.82
N ASP A 25 0.38 -23.04 -10.55
CA ASP A 25 1.67 -22.74 -11.17
C ASP A 25 1.53 -21.72 -12.32
N ASN A 26 0.43 -21.78 -13.08
CA ASN A 26 0.15 -20.81 -14.14
C ASN A 26 -0.39 -19.47 -13.64
N ASP A 27 -1.13 -19.45 -12.51
CA ASP A 27 -1.62 -18.23 -11.88
C ASP A 27 -0.57 -17.53 -11.00
N ALA A 28 0.60 -18.12 -10.80
CA ALA A 28 1.70 -17.49 -10.07
C ALA A 28 2.21 -16.19 -10.75
N THR A 29 1.86 -16.01 -12.04
CA THR A 29 2.14 -14.76 -12.79
C THR A 29 0.92 -13.87 -13.02
N SER A 30 -0.29 -14.36 -12.75
CA SER A 30 -1.50 -13.52 -12.75
C SER A 30 -1.62 -12.88 -11.37
N THR A 31 -1.60 -11.57 -11.32
CA THR A 31 -2.10 -10.79 -10.19
C THR A 31 -3.45 -11.38 -9.80
N ARG A 32 -3.48 -12.24 -8.78
CA ARG A 32 -4.73 -12.67 -8.14
C ARG A 32 -5.53 -11.40 -7.95
N GLY A 33 -6.74 -11.34 -8.49
CA GLY A 33 -7.60 -10.18 -8.40
C GLY A 33 -7.77 -9.78 -6.94
N THR A 34 -6.79 -9.09 -6.41
CA THR A 34 -6.84 -8.53 -5.08
C THR A 34 -7.93 -7.49 -5.12
N THR A 35 -8.81 -7.49 -4.14
CA THR A 35 -9.85 -6.48 -4.02
C THR A 35 -9.29 -5.12 -3.63
N ASN A 36 -7.96 -4.98 -3.60
CA ASN A 36 -7.24 -3.76 -3.32
C ASN A 36 -6.95 -3.01 -4.61
N HIS A 37 -6.94 -1.69 -4.55
CA HIS A 37 -6.64 -0.81 -5.67
C HIS A 37 -5.15 -0.45 -5.71
N GLY A 38 -4.47 -0.53 -4.55
CA GLY A 38 -3.02 -0.42 -4.47
C GLY A 38 -2.32 -1.75 -4.71
N SER A 39 -1.06 -1.69 -5.16
CA SER A 39 -0.18 -2.84 -5.31
C SER A 39 0.39 -3.28 -3.96
N PHE A 40 0.48 -4.61 -3.74
CA PHE A 40 1.28 -5.11 -2.63
C PHE A 40 2.75 -5.03 -3.00
N LEU A 41 3.56 -4.48 -2.11
CA LEU A 41 5.00 -4.45 -2.32
C LEU A 41 5.59 -5.85 -2.19
N VAL A 42 6.36 -6.24 -3.20
CA VAL A 42 7.06 -7.54 -3.21
C VAL A 42 8.16 -7.56 -2.15
N ASP A 43 8.86 -6.43 -1.99
CA ASP A 43 9.90 -6.27 -0.97
C ASP A 43 9.29 -5.74 0.33
N GLU A 44 9.55 -6.45 1.42
CA GLU A 44 9.16 -5.96 2.74
C GLU A 44 9.97 -4.70 3.09
N VAL A 45 9.27 -3.57 3.12
CA VAL A 45 9.82 -2.30 3.58
C VAL A 45 9.25 -1.99 4.94
N ASN A 46 10.09 -2.07 5.96
CA ASN A 46 9.75 -1.63 7.32
C ASN A 46 10.48 -0.33 7.60
N ILE A 47 9.73 0.67 8.02
CA ILE A 47 10.23 2.00 8.34
C ILE A 47 10.01 2.24 9.82
N ALA A 48 11.01 1.95 10.63
CA ALA A 48 10.91 2.09 12.09
C ALA A 48 10.51 3.51 12.55
N SER A 49 10.90 4.54 11.79
CA SER A 49 10.51 5.93 12.08
C SER A 49 9.03 6.24 11.78
N LEU A 50 8.32 5.35 11.06
CA LEU A 50 6.86 5.42 10.88
C LEU A 50 6.10 4.58 11.92
N ALA A 51 6.80 3.76 12.70
CA ALA A 51 6.16 2.97 13.74
C ALA A 51 5.61 3.92 14.82
N ASP A 52 4.30 4.10 14.78
CA ASP A 52 3.54 4.85 15.76
C ASP A 52 2.41 3.92 16.22
N ASN A 53 2.66 3.16 17.25
CA ASN A 53 1.93 1.96 17.70
C ASN A 53 0.39 2.01 17.64
N ASP A 54 -0.18 3.18 17.35
CA ASP A 54 -1.63 3.38 17.31
C ASP A 54 -2.16 3.88 15.96
N HIS A 55 -1.31 4.34 15.03
CA HIS A 55 -1.75 5.03 13.83
C HIS A 55 -1.30 4.33 12.55
N TRP A 56 -2.21 4.23 11.61
CA TRP A 56 -1.89 3.94 10.21
C TRP A 56 -1.25 5.17 9.57
N VAL A 57 -0.40 4.94 8.61
CA VAL A 57 0.35 6.01 7.94
C VAL A 57 0.03 6.02 6.45
N ILE A 58 -0.26 7.21 5.93
CA ILE A 58 -0.20 7.49 4.50
C ILE A 58 1.08 8.31 4.28
N LEU A 59 2.04 7.72 3.58
CA LEU A 59 3.32 8.35 3.25
C LEU A 59 3.30 8.78 1.78
N GLN A 60 3.56 10.06 1.52
CA GLN A 60 3.84 10.56 0.17
C GLN A 60 5.34 10.78 0.04
N VAL A 61 5.91 10.27 -1.05
CA VAL A 61 7.33 10.45 -1.39
C VAL A 61 7.45 11.43 -2.54
N ILE A 62 8.25 12.48 -2.35
CA ILE A 62 8.50 13.50 -3.36
C ILE A 62 9.94 13.37 -3.85
N ASP A 63 10.08 13.13 -5.15
CA ASP A 63 11.37 13.12 -5.82
C ASP A 63 11.57 14.44 -6.57
N GLY A 64 12.42 15.32 -6.04
CA GLY A 64 12.65 16.64 -6.59
C GLY A 64 11.70 17.72 -6.06
N LYS A 65 11.28 18.66 -6.92
CA LYS A 65 10.39 19.76 -6.55
C LYS A 65 8.93 19.29 -6.50
N CYS A 66 8.18 19.79 -5.51
CA CYS A 66 6.74 19.56 -5.47
C CYS A 66 6.04 20.41 -6.53
N ASP A 67 5.75 19.79 -7.66
CA ASP A 67 5.01 20.36 -8.78
C ASP A 67 3.49 20.39 -8.52
N THR A 68 2.72 20.78 -9.51
CA THR A 68 1.25 20.82 -9.44
C THR A 68 0.66 19.45 -9.09
N SER A 69 1.15 18.38 -9.72
CA SER A 69 0.69 17.02 -9.46
C SER A 69 0.94 16.59 -8.01
N CYS A 70 2.12 16.92 -7.47
CA CYS A 70 2.45 16.67 -6.08
C CYS A 70 1.49 17.41 -5.12
N GLN A 71 1.17 18.68 -5.40
CA GLN A 71 0.25 19.49 -4.58
C GLN A 71 -1.19 18.96 -4.67
N ASP A 72 -1.63 18.56 -5.86
CA ASP A 72 -2.93 17.93 -6.08
C ASP A 72 -3.07 16.63 -5.28
N ASN A 73 -2.01 15.82 -5.25
CA ASN A 73 -1.98 14.61 -4.43
C ASN A 73 -2.06 14.93 -2.94
N MET A 74 -1.34 15.93 -2.45
CA MET A 74 -1.46 16.37 -1.05
C MET A 74 -2.88 16.81 -0.72
N HIS A 75 -3.53 17.56 -1.62
CA HIS A 75 -4.92 17.96 -1.48
C HIS A 75 -5.85 16.75 -1.45
N MET A 76 -5.67 15.82 -2.36
CA MET A 76 -6.45 14.58 -2.47
C MET A 76 -6.31 13.71 -1.22
N LEU A 77 -5.08 13.54 -0.72
CA LEU A 77 -4.82 12.80 0.53
C LEU A 77 -5.44 13.47 1.75
N ARG A 78 -5.51 14.82 1.78
CA ARG A 78 -6.26 15.55 2.81
C ARG A 78 -7.74 15.23 2.75
N GLN A 79 -8.33 15.23 1.55
CA GLN A 79 -9.74 14.90 1.36
C GLN A 79 -10.04 13.46 1.77
N ILE A 80 -9.17 12.50 1.40
CA ILE A 80 -9.29 11.09 1.80
C ILE A 80 -9.28 10.97 3.32
N ASN A 81 -8.32 11.61 3.99
CA ASN A 81 -8.24 11.58 5.46
C ASN A 81 -9.52 12.15 6.10
N THR A 82 -10.06 13.25 5.57
CA THR A 82 -11.33 13.81 6.04
C THR A 82 -12.50 12.86 5.80
N ALA A 83 -12.53 12.16 4.66
CA ALA A 83 -13.58 11.20 4.30
C ALA A 83 -13.57 9.90 5.14
N LEU A 84 -12.53 9.70 5.97
CA LEU A 84 -12.51 8.64 6.98
C LEU A 84 -13.46 8.91 8.15
N GLY A 85 -13.91 10.16 8.33
CA GLY A 85 -14.85 10.55 9.37
C GLY A 85 -14.32 10.25 10.78
N LYS A 86 -15.00 9.41 11.52
CA LYS A 86 -14.60 9.01 12.88
C LYS A 86 -13.26 8.31 12.99
N ASP A 87 -12.82 7.66 11.92
CA ASP A 87 -11.53 6.97 11.86
C ASP A 87 -10.38 7.89 11.40
N MET A 88 -10.64 9.18 11.11
CA MET A 88 -9.64 10.15 10.66
C MET A 88 -8.45 10.26 11.62
N GLY A 89 -8.70 10.23 12.92
CA GLY A 89 -7.66 10.31 13.95
C GLY A 89 -6.74 9.08 14.01
N ARG A 90 -7.14 7.98 13.39
CA ARG A 90 -6.33 6.74 13.34
C ARG A 90 -5.34 6.70 12.19
N VAL A 91 -5.32 7.75 11.35
CA VAL A 91 -4.46 7.82 10.16
C VAL A 91 -3.66 9.12 10.19
N LYS A 92 -2.35 9.01 10.19
CA LYS A 92 -1.42 10.14 10.07
C LYS A 92 -0.91 10.24 8.64
N ARG A 93 -0.59 11.45 8.21
CA ARG A 93 -0.02 11.72 6.90
C ARG A 93 1.41 12.17 7.05
N TYR A 94 2.31 11.48 6.37
CA TYR A 94 3.73 11.77 6.34
C TYR A 94 4.17 12.17 4.93
N LEU A 95 5.18 13.01 4.89
CA LEU A 95 5.84 13.43 3.67
C LEU A 95 7.33 13.13 3.76
N LEU A 96 7.86 12.41 2.78
CA LEU A 96 9.29 12.19 2.61
C LEU A 96 9.76 12.99 1.40
N HIS A 97 10.64 13.97 1.64
CA HIS A 97 11.17 14.84 0.61
C HIS A 97 12.70 14.82 0.65
N LYS A 98 13.34 14.91 -0.53
CA LYS A 98 14.81 14.86 -0.66
C LYS A 98 15.48 16.03 0.02
N ASN A 99 14.90 17.21 -0.06
CA ASN A 99 15.49 18.47 0.37
C ASN A 99 14.53 19.22 1.30
N THR A 100 14.71 19.10 2.60
CA THR A 100 13.89 19.80 3.58
C THR A 100 14.10 21.33 3.57
N ASN A 101 15.15 21.81 2.90
CA ASN A 101 15.49 23.23 2.82
C ASN A 101 14.88 23.95 1.60
N GLU A 102 14.33 23.24 0.63
CA GLU A 102 13.70 23.85 -0.55
C GLU A 102 12.21 24.09 -0.30
N ASN A 103 11.88 25.37 -0.08
CA ASN A 103 10.53 25.96 -0.19
C ASN A 103 9.37 25.05 0.30
N THR A 104 9.32 24.83 1.60
CA THR A 104 8.20 24.12 2.27
C THR A 104 6.97 25.00 2.47
N VAL A 105 6.93 26.19 1.85
CA VAL A 105 5.80 27.14 1.95
C VAL A 105 4.45 26.48 1.61
N TYR A 106 4.43 25.48 0.73
CA TYR A 106 3.20 24.75 0.44
C TYR A 106 2.69 23.92 1.64
N LEU A 107 3.55 23.58 2.60
CA LEU A 107 3.15 22.83 3.80
C LEU A 107 2.33 23.68 4.79
N ASP A 108 2.42 24.99 4.71
CA ASP A 108 1.60 25.89 5.55
C ASP A 108 0.10 25.66 5.32
N ASN A 109 -0.26 25.22 4.10
CA ASN A 109 -1.63 24.82 3.76
C ASN A 109 -2.01 23.44 4.31
N TYR A 110 -1.04 22.65 4.82
CA TYR A 110 -1.25 21.26 5.25
C TYR A 110 -0.67 21.01 6.66
N PRO A 111 -1.14 21.71 7.71
CA PRO A 111 -0.53 21.67 9.05
C PRO A 111 -0.57 20.31 9.74
N LYS A 112 -1.35 19.36 9.21
CA LYS A 112 -1.43 17.98 9.73
C LYS A 112 -0.52 17.00 8.98
N VAL A 113 0.31 17.45 8.07
CA VAL A 113 1.32 16.64 7.40
C VAL A 113 2.60 16.69 8.22
N ILE A 114 3.16 15.54 8.52
CA ILE A 114 4.38 15.40 9.31
C ILE A 114 5.52 15.12 8.32
N LEU A 115 6.56 15.96 8.37
CA LEU A 115 7.78 15.68 7.61
C LEU A 115 8.50 14.49 8.25
N LEU A 116 8.77 13.48 7.45
CA LEU A 116 9.57 12.34 7.88
C LEU A 116 11.04 12.72 7.83
N ASP A 117 11.73 12.49 8.95
CA ASP A 117 13.16 12.72 9.02
C ASP A 117 13.92 11.79 8.05
N ARG A 118 14.88 12.34 7.36
CA ARG A 118 15.50 11.76 6.18
C ARG A 118 16.48 10.65 6.55
N SER A 119 16.12 9.41 6.26
CA SER A 119 17.10 8.36 6.00
C SER A 119 17.38 8.30 4.49
N GLU A 120 18.61 8.60 4.08
CA GLU A 120 19.01 8.56 2.67
C GLU A 120 18.77 7.16 2.05
N THR A 121 19.01 6.13 2.83
CA THR A 121 18.77 4.73 2.44
C THR A 121 17.28 4.50 2.16
N LEU A 122 16.38 5.00 3.02
CA LEU A 122 14.95 4.87 2.83
C LEU A 122 14.46 5.62 1.60
N TYR A 123 14.89 6.88 1.47
CA TYR A 123 14.54 7.71 0.33
C TYR A 123 14.94 7.03 -0.99
N ASN A 124 16.21 6.59 -1.09
CA ASN A 124 16.73 5.92 -2.28
C ASN A 124 16.04 4.58 -2.56
N LYS A 125 15.52 3.88 -1.54
CA LYS A 125 14.75 2.66 -1.72
C LYS A 125 13.36 2.96 -2.29
N LEU A 126 12.64 3.92 -1.72
CA LEU A 126 11.28 4.25 -2.13
C LEU A 126 11.21 4.96 -3.49
N THR A 127 12.20 5.79 -3.82
CA THR A 127 12.22 6.50 -5.10
C THR A 127 12.57 5.63 -6.30
N LYS A 128 13.14 4.44 -6.07
CA LYS A 128 13.38 3.44 -7.13
C LYS A 128 12.11 2.69 -7.53
N MET A 129 11.07 2.76 -6.73
CA MET A 129 9.76 2.17 -7.03
C MET A 129 8.97 3.10 -7.95
N ASP A 130 7.98 2.56 -8.65
CA ASP A 130 7.07 3.36 -9.48
C ASP A 130 6.03 4.06 -8.60
N GLU A 131 5.75 3.51 -7.43
CA GLU A 131 4.82 4.06 -6.47
C GLU A 131 5.39 5.31 -5.79
N ARG A 132 4.50 6.25 -5.46
CA ARG A 132 4.81 7.51 -4.78
C ARG A 132 4.02 7.72 -3.50
N ILE A 133 2.95 6.94 -3.32
CA ILE A 133 2.10 7.00 -2.14
C ILE A 133 2.04 5.61 -1.54
N PHE A 134 2.28 5.52 -0.23
CA PHE A 134 2.35 4.26 0.48
C PHE A 134 1.43 4.27 1.69
N ILE A 135 0.84 3.10 1.98
CA ILE A 135 0.12 2.88 3.23
C ILE A 135 0.98 1.95 4.09
N ALA A 136 1.32 2.42 5.29
CA ALA A 136 2.00 1.61 6.29
C ALA A 136 1.10 1.33 7.50
N ASP A 137 1.33 0.19 8.12
CA ASP A 137 0.66 -0.21 9.35
C ASP A 137 1.26 0.50 10.59
N PRO A 138 0.64 0.37 11.78
CA PRO A 138 1.14 0.97 13.00
C PRO A 138 2.53 0.50 13.44
N PHE A 139 3.03 -0.58 12.87
CA PHE A 139 4.38 -1.11 13.14
C PHE A 139 5.43 -0.58 12.15
N GLY A 140 5.03 0.28 11.21
CA GLY A 140 5.90 0.85 10.18
C GLY A 140 6.12 -0.04 8.96
N LYS A 141 5.40 -1.16 8.84
CA LYS A 141 5.47 -2.02 7.65
C LYS A 141 4.63 -1.43 6.53
N ILE A 142 5.21 -1.20 5.37
CA ILE A 142 4.47 -0.77 4.18
C ILE A 142 3.66 -1.97 3.65
N ILE A 143 2.37 -1.75 3.46
CA ILE A 143 1.42 -2.78 3.01
C ILE A 143 1.03 -2.57 1.56
N LEU A 144 0.73 -1.33 1.17
CA LEU A 144 0.26 -0.99 -0.18
C LEU A 144 1.03 0.19 -0.74
N GLY A 145 1.30 0.15 -2.04
CA GLY A 145 1.84 1.24 -2.84
C GLY A 145 0.86 1.71 -3.91
N TYR A 146 0.96 2.97 -4.29
CA TYR A 146 0.15 3.59 -5.33
C TYR A 146 1.04 4.50 -6.17
N GLU A 147 0.78 4.49 -7.47
CA GLU A 147 1.41 5.41 -8.41
C GLU A 147 0.94 6.86 -8.19
N ASN A 148 1.59 7.79 -8.87
CA ASN A 148 1.30 9.22 -8.69
C ASN A 148 -0.11 9.63 -9.17
N ASP A 149 -0.68 8.90 -10.12
CA ASP A 149 -2.01 9.11 -10.71
C ASP A 149 -3.11 8.24 -10.09
N PHE A 150 -2.94 7.87 -8.83
CA PHE A 150 -3.85 6.99 -8.13
C PHE A 150 -5.30 7.47 -8.08
N ILE A 151 -6.23 6.53 -8.03
CA ILE A 151 -7.66 6.82 -7.88
C ILE A 151 -7.99 7.01 -6.39
N ALA A 152 -8.33 8.23 -5.98
CA ALA A 152 -8.65 8.59 -4.59
C ALA A 152 -9.70 7.69 -3.93
N LYS A 153 -10.76 7.31 -4.67
CA LYS A 153 -11.81 6.40 -4.20
C LYS A 153 -11.26 5.00 -3.91
N GLY A 154 -10.28 4.55 -4.68
CA GLY A 154 -9.59 3.27 -4.49
C GLY A 154 -8.83 3.26 -3.19
N LEU A 155 -7.92 4.23 -3.00
CA LEU A 155 -7.13 4.37 -1.78
C LEU A 155 -8.03 4.51 -0.54
N LEU A 156 -9.11 5.29 -0.63
CA LEU A 156 -10.08 5.43 0.48
C LEU A 156 -10.74 4.09 0.85
N LYS A 157 -11.07 3.25 -0.13
CA LYS A 157 -11.64 1.93 0.13
C LYS A 157 -10.63 1.02 0.81
N ASP A 158 -9.39 1.03 0.33
CA ASP A 158 -8.34 0.18 0.85
C ASP A 158 -7.99 0.54 2.30
N ILE A 159 -7.80 1.82 2.59
CA ILE A 159 -7.52 2.25 3.98
C ILE A 159 -8.69 1.97 4.92
N LYS A 160 -9.95 2.16 4.49
CA LYS A 160 -11.13 1.79 5.27
C LYS A 160 -11.19 0.29 5.57
N LYS A 161 -10.81 -0.54 4.61
CA LYS A 161 -10.72 -1.99 4.78
C LYS A 161 -9.65 -2.37 5.82
N LEU A 162 -8.46 -1.79 5.71
CA LEU A 162 -7.36 -2.00 6.65
C LEU A 162 -7.76 -1.57 8.08
N LEU A 163 -8.33 -0.39 8.23
CA LEU A 163 -8.83 0.13 9.51
C LEU A 163 -9.92 -0.74 10.13
N LYS A 164 -10.77 -1.39 9.33
CA LYS A 164 -11.81 -2.30 9.81
C LYS A 164 -11.23 -3.56 10.42
N PHE A 165 -10.16 -4.12 9.83
CA PHE A 165 -9.51 -5.33 10.32
C PHE A 165 -8.55 -5.07 11.48
N SER A 166 -8.06 -3.85 11.64
CA SER A 166 -7.16 -3.44 12.73
C SER A 166 -7.91 -2.84 13.93
N LYS A 167 -9.21 -3.11 14.08
CA LYS A 167 -9.95 -2.72 15.29
C LYS A 167 -9.42 -3.54 16.47
N ARG A 168 -8.74 -2.85 17.37
CA ARG A 168 -8.52 -3.27 18.76
C ARG A 168 -9.63 -2.69 19.62
#